data_0bcaac50be7e000d3af8eb07d328687c
#
_entry.id   0bcaac50be7e000d3af8eb07d328687c
#
_cell.length_a   1.000
_cell.length_b   1.000
_cell.length_c   1.000
_cell.angle_alpha   90.00
_cell.angle_beta   90.00
_cell.angle_gamma   90.00
#
_symmetry.space_group_name_H-M   'P 1'
#
loop_
_entity.id
_entity.type
_entity.pdbx_description
1 polymer ?
#
loop_
_entity_poly.entity_id
_entity_poly.type
_entity_poly.pdbx_seq_one_letter_code
_entity_poly.pdbx_strand_id
1 'polypeptide(L)' 'KIVRTGEKQYTQLSGVAVFPGDIAPDLAVISSGIVVIGEETRQILQGTKARNPDGSVNYTKLEVV' A
#
# COMPACT_ATOMS: atom_id res chain seq x y z
N LYS A 1 10.73 3.68 6.47
CA LYS A 1 9.68 2.77 6.89
C LYS A 1 9.51 1.65 5.89
N ILE A 2 9.27 0.44 6.35
CA ILE A 2 9.15 -0.73 5.49
C ILE A 2 7.75 -1.33 5.65
N VAL A 3 7.05 -1.49 4.54
CA VAL A 3 5.74 -2.13 4.49
C VAL A 3 5.91 -3.46 3.78
N ARG A 4 5.56 -4.57 4.44
CA ARG A 4 5.65 -5.90 3.87
C ARG A 4 4.27 -6.45 3.61
N THR A 5 4.02 -6.88 2.38
CA THR A 5 2.71 -7.37 1.98
C THR A 5 2.67 -8.87 1.72
N GLY A 6 3.83 -9.54 1.76
CA GLY A 6 3.90 -10.94 1.40
C GLY A 6 3.59 -11.15 -0.08
N GLU A 7 2.72 -12.12 -0.35
CA GLU A 7 2.37 -12.47 -1.73
C GLU A 7 1.00 -11.95 -2.15
N LYS A 8 0.52 -10.87 -1.53
CA LYS A 8 -0.79 -10.32 -1.88
C LYS A 8 -0.81 -9.85 -3.32
N GLN A 9 -1.91 -10.13 -4.00
CA GLN A 9 -2.12 -9.60 -5.34
C GLN A 9 -2.39 -8.12 -5.28
N TYR A 10 -1.93 -7.42 -6.30
CA TYR A 10 -2.15 -5.98 -6.40
C TYR A 10 -2.20 -5.58 -7.87
N THR A 11 -2.81 -4.43 -8.13
CA THR A 11 -2.85 -3.84 -9.46
C THR A 11 -1.84 -2.71 -9.52
N GLN A 12 -0.95 -2.74 -10.52
CA GLN A 12 0.03 -1.67 -10.71
C GLN A 12 -0.27 -0.94 -12.02
N LEU A 13 -0.40 0.38 -11.92
CA LEU A 13 -0.66 1.26 -13.05
C LEU A 13 0.26 2.47 -12.95
N SER A 14 1.17 2.64 -13.93
CA SER A 14 1.98 3.87 -14.06
C SER A 14 2.58 4.37 -12.74
N GLY A 15 3.23 3.48 -11.98
CA GLY A 15 3.85 3.86 -10.72
C GLY A 15 2.90 3.91 -9.53
N VAL A 16 1.71 3.36 -9.67
CA VAL A 16 0.74 3.24 -8.59
C VAL A 16 0.43 1.78 -8.35
N ALA A 17 0.53 1.34 -7.10
CA ALA A 17 0.17 -0.02 -6.72
C ALA A 17 -1.07 0.04 -5.83
N VAL A 18 -2.09 -0.74 -6.17
CA VAL A 18 -3.34 -0.80 -5.42
C VAL A 18 -3.50 -2.19 -4.81
N PHE A 19 -3.65 -2.23 -3.50
CA PHE A 19 -3.77 -3.47 -2.73
C PHE A 19 -5.17 -3.55 -2.12
N PRO A 20 -5.84 -4.70 -2.20
CA PRO A 20 -7.11 -4.84 -1.49
C PRO A 20 -6.88 -4.85 0.02
N GLY A 21 -7.76 -4.15 0.73
CA GLY A 21 -7.70 -4.09 2.18
C GLY A 21 -6.59 -3.17 2.71
N ASP A 22 -6.28 -3.34 3.98
CA ASP A 22 -5.27 -2.53 4.67
C ASP A 22 -3.98 -3.33 4.82
N ILE A 23 -2.95 -2.95 4.08
CA ILE A 23 -1.65 -3.64 4.11
C ILE A 23 -0.76 -3.13 5.24
N ALA A 24 -1.15 -2.06 5.91
CA ALA A 24 -0.36 -1.49 7.00
C ALA A 24 -1.30 -1.02 8.11
N PRO A 25 -1.98 -1.94 8.82
CA PRO A 25 -2.99 -1.57 9.81
C PRO A 25 -2.43 -0.81 11.01
N ASP A 26 -1.15 -0.93 11.27
CA ASP A 26 -0.46 -0.21 12.34
C ASP A 26 -0.11 1.24 11.95
N LEU A 27 -0.34 1.64 10.71
CA LEU A 27 -0.04 2.98 10.22
C LEU A 27 -1.34 3.68 9.81
N ALA A 28 -1.62 4.80 10.42
CA ALA A 28 -2.78 5.62 10.04
C ALA A 28 -2.56 6.26 8.66
N VAL A 29 -1.33 6.67 8.38
CA VAL A 29 -0.95 7.31 7.12
C VAL A 29 0.35 6.67 6.64
N ILE A 30 0.40 6.35 5.35
CA ILE A 30 1.61 5.86 4.72
C ILE A 30 2.24 7.02 3.96
N SER A 31 3.43 7.43 4.40
CA SER A 31 4.22 8.45 3.72
C SER A 31 5.35 7.76 2.95
N SER A 32 6.47 8.42 2.75
CA SER A 32 7.61 7.82 2.07
C SER A 32 8.13 6.58 2.80
N GLY A 33 8.75 5.68 2.06
CA GLY A 33 9.30 4.45 2.64
C GLY A 33 9.54 3.42 1.56
N ILE A 34 9.52 2.15 1.96
CA ILE A 34 9.75 1.02 1.05
C ILE A 34 8.63 0.01 1.24
N VAL A 35 8.09 -0.48 0.13
CA VAL A 35 7.15 -1.59 0.16
C VAL A 35 7.87 -2.84 -0.38
N VAL A 36 7.74 -3.95 0.35
CA VAL A 36 8.26 -5.25 -0.06
C VAL A 36 7.07 -6.14 -0.39
N ILE A 37 6.99 -6.57 -1.64
CA ILE A 37 5.90 -7.41 -2.15
C ILE A 37 6.53 -8.71 -2.63
N GLY A 38 6.43 -9.77 -1.81
CA GLY A 38 7.12 -11.01 -2.10
C GLY A 38 8.62 -10.77 -2.21
N GLU A 39 9.18 -10.89 -3.41
CA GLU A 39 10.60 -10.66 -3.67
C GLU A 39 10.89 -9.29 -4.27
N GLU A 40 9.87 -8.48 -4.53
CA GLU A 40 10.04 -7.16 -5.10
C GLU A 40 10.09 -6.09 -4.03
N THR A 41 10.97 -5.11 -4.24
CA THR A 41 11.09 -3.95 -3.36
C THR A 41 10.89 -2.69 -4.18
N ARG A 42 10.00 -1.82 -3.70
CA ARG A 42 9.70 -0.55 -4.37
C ARG A 42 9.75 0.59 -3.36
N GLN A 43 10.17 1.75 -3.83
CA GLN A 43 10.16 2.95 -3.01
C GLN A 43 8.79 3.59 -3.04
N ILE A 44 8.26 3.91 -1.86
CA ILE A 44 6.97 4.56 -1.72
C ILE A 44 7.18 6.07 -1.71
N LEU A 45 6.47 6.79 -2.56
CA LEU A 45 6.44 8.25 -2.54
C LEU A 45 5.39 8.73 -1.55
N GLN A 46 4.18 8.17 -1.64
CA GLN A 46 3.13 8.38 -0.65
C GLN A 46 2.10 7.29 -0.77
N GLY A 47 1.28 7.13 0.27
CA GLY A 47 0.21 6.14 0.27
C GLY A 47 -1.10 6.74 0.73
N THR A 48 -2.19 6.14 0.29
CA THR A 48 -3.54 6.56 0.64
C THR A 48 -4.37 5.31 0.93
N LYS A 49 -5.19 5.38 1.98
CA LYS A 49 -6.14 4.32 2.31
C LYS A 49 -7.54 4.80 1.98
N ALA A 50 -8.20 4.11 1.06
CA ALA A 50 -9.59 4.40 0.73
C ALA A 50 -10.48 3.69 1.75
N ARG A 51 -11.32 4.44 2.43
CA ARG A 51 -12.15 3.92 3.52
C ARG A 51 -13.60 3.80 3.09
N ASN A 52 -14.26 2.78 3.65
CA ASN A 52 -15.70 2.61 3.52
C ASN A 52 -16.42 3.56 4.49
N PRO A 53 -17.73 3.77 4.31
CA PRO A 53 -18.49 4.62 5.23
C PRO A 53 -18.45 4.19 6.69
N ASP A 54 -18.20 2.91 6.96
CA ASP A 54 -18.09 2.39 8.32
C ASP A 54 -16.71 2.60 8.94
N GLY A 55 -15.77 3.18 8.19
CA GLY A 55 -14.40 3.45 8.66
C GLY A 55 -13.38 2.38 8.32
N SER A 56 -13.81 1.22 7.84
CA SER A 56 -12.86 0.18 7.44
C SER A 56 -12.14 0.55 6.16
N VAL A 57 -10.95 0.00 5.96
CA VAL A 57 -10.16 0.28 4.75
C VAL A 57 -10.61 -0.64 3.62
N ASN A 58 -11.06 -0.05 2.52
CA ASN A 58 -11.46 -0.77 1.33
C ASN A 58 -10.24 -1.23 0.54
N TYR A 59 -9.31 -0.32 0.27
CA TYR A 59 -8.06 -0.66 -0.40
C TYR A 59 -6.96 0.32 0.01
N THR A 60 -5.72 -0.07 -0.26
CA THR A 60 -4.55 0.77 -0.02
C THR A 60 -3.89 1.08 -1.35
N LYS A 61 -3.67 2.36 -1.64
CA LYS A 61 -3.01 2.81 -2.85
C LYS A 61 -1.66 3.41 -2.50
N LEU A 62 -0.61 2.93 -3.15
CA LEU A 62 0.75 3.43 -2.96
C LEU A 62 1.26 4.01 -4.26
N GLU A 63 1.76 5.23 -4.20
CA GLU A 63 2.52 5.80 -5.30
C GLU A 63 3.96 5.35 -5.14
N VAL A 64 4.46 4.59 -6.11
CA VAL A 64 5.77 3.95 -6.02
C VAL A 64 6.64 4.29 -7.23
N VAL A 65 7.93 4.13 -7.04
CA VAL A 65 8.92 4.34 -8.09
C VAL A 65 9.47 3.01 -8.56
#